data_a42f3f2bef8a51c70f4cb2a45bae386b
#
_entry.id   a42f3f2bef8a51c70f4cb2a45bae386b
#
_cell.length_a   1.000
_cell.length_b   1.000
_cell.length_c   1.000
_cell.angle_alpha   90.00
_cell.angle_beta   90.00
_cell.angle_gamma   90.00
#
_symmetry.space_group_name_H-M   'P 1'
#
loop_
_entity.id
_entity.type
_entity.pdbx_description
1 polymer ?
#
loop_
_entity_poly.entity_id
_entity_poly.type
_entity_poly.pdbx_seq_one_letter_code
_entity_poly.pdbx_strand_id
1 'polypeptide(L)'
;MFINIANSITVINITGIDIDLNITNINKKIIALGDKLGKLVVATGDVHFLSEHDAKFRAIIMASKGFDDADNQPPLYFKTTREMLDDFAWAVDRAREFVIDNPKKIADSIMDNIPPIPPGTFQPHIHGAN
;
A
#
# COMPACT_ATOMS: atom_id res chain seq x y z
N MET A 1 1.26 -3.17 -7.35
CA MET A 1 1.14 -4.64 -7.22
C MET A 1 -0.32 -4.96 -6.96
N PHE A 2 -1.01 -5.60 -7.90
CA PHE A 2 -2.43 -5.95 -7.76
C PHE A 2 -2.51 -7.35 -7.17
N ILE A 3 -3.03 -7.48 -5.97
CA ILE A 3 -3.35 -8.79 -5.39
C ILE A 3 -4.81 -9.09 -5.75
N ASN A 4 -5.01 -10.05 -6.64
CA ASN A 4 -6.34 -10.54 -6.99
C ASN A 4 -6.71 -11.67 -6.03
N ILE A 5 -7.51 -11.34 -5.01
CA ILE A 5 -8.09 -12.34 -4.13
C ILE A 5 -9.52 -12.60 -4.64
N ALA A 6 -9.87 -13.87 -4.77
CA ALA A 6 -11.12 -14.35 -5.33
C ALA A 6 -12.33 -13.57 -4.77
N ASN A 7 -13.09 -12.93 -5.66
CA ASN A 7 -14.16 -11.94 -5.51
C ASN A 7 -13.70 -10.48 -5.36
N SER A 8 -12.87 -10.02 -6.32
CA SER A 8 -12.77 -8.61 -6.76
C SER A 8 -12.72 -7.51 -5.71
N ILE A 9 -11.89 -7.61 -4.71
CA ILE A 9 -11.45 -6.42 -3.98
C ILE A 9 -10.29 -5.80 -4.77
N THR A 10 -10.59 -4.89 -5.68
CA THR A 10 -9.58 -4.04 -6.29
C THR A 10 -9.34 -2.89 -5.34
N VAL A 11 -8.15 -2.83 -4.76
CA VAL A 11 -7.72 -1.77 -3.85
C VAL A 11 -6.92 -0.76 -4.64
N ILE A 12 -7.23 0.51 -4.48
CA ILE A 12 -6.48 1.61 -5.05
C ILE A 12 -5.72 2.27 -3.90
N ASN A 13 -4.40 2.33 -4.03
CA ASN A 13 -3.54 2.94 -3.03
C ASN A 13 -3.37 4.43 -3.29
N ILE A 14 -3.49 5.23 -2.23
CA ILE A 14 -3.09 6.63 -2.21
C ILE A 14 -2.00 6.80 -1.17
N THR A 15 -1.03 7.66 -1.44
CA THR A 15 0.11 7.89 -0.54
C THR A 15 0.03 9.24 0.13
N GLY A 16 0.40 9.30 1.41
CA GLY A 16 0.47 10.53 2.20
C GLY A 16 1.75 11.35 2.01
N ILE A 17 2.66 10.88 1.13
CA ILE A 17 3.91 11.61 0.88
C ILE A 17 3.61 12.81 -0.01
N ASP A 18 3.29 13.94 0.62
CA ASP A 18 3.09 15.19 -0.10
C ASP A 18 4.35 16.05 0.01
N ILE A 19 5.24 15.89 -0.96
CA ILE A 19 6.37 16.81 -1.16
C ILE A 19 5.96 17.92 -2.15
N ASP A 20 4.80 17.75 -2.84
CA ASP A 20 4.35 18.67 -3.86
C ASP A 20 2.81 18.65 -3.98
N LEU A 21 2.18 19.80 -4.16
CA LEU A 21 0.73 19.97 -4.40
C LEU A 21 0.18 19.07 -5.53
N ASN A 22 1.05 18.52 -6.37
CA ASN A 22 0.70 17.60 -7.44
C ASN A 22 0.21 16.26 -6.92
N ILE A 23 0.78 15.70 -5.84
CA ILE A 23 0.39 14.39 -5.30
C ILE A 23 -1.00 14.44 -4.70
N THR A 24 -1.32 15.48 -3.93
CA THR A 24 -2.69 15.68 -3.41
C THR A 24 -3.72 15.76 -4.54
N ASN A 25 -3.42 16.43 -5.64
CA ASN A 25 -4.31 16.50 -6.80
C ASN A 25 -4.46 15.14 -7.51
N ILE A 26 -3.38 14.37 -7.62
CA ILE A 26 -3.43 13.01 -8.16
C ILE A 26 -4.28 12.12 -7.25
N ASN A 27 -4.05 12.18 -5.94
CA ASN A 27 -4.82 11.42 -4.95
C ASN A 27 -6.33 11.73 -5.03
N LYS A 28 -6.72 13.01 -5.18
CA LYS A 28 -8.13 13.39 -5.37
C LYS A 28 -8.75 12.77 -6.62
N LYS A 29 -7.99 12.71 -7.73
CA LYS A 29 -8.45 12.05 -8.97
C LYS A 29 -8.58 10.53 -8.79
N ILE A 30 -7.65 9.92 -8.05
CA ILE A 30 -7.68 8.49 -7.72
C ILE A 30 -8.91 8.18 -6.86
N ILE A 31 -9.20 9.00 -5.85
CA ILE A 31 -10.39 8.84 -5.00
C ILE A 31 -11.66 8.92 -5.85
N ALA A 32 -11.79 9.96 -6.69
CA ALA A 32 -12.95 10.10 -7.58
C ALA A 32 -13.11 8.90 -8.53
N LEU A 33 -12.01 8.33 -9.01
CA LEU A 33 -12.04 7.12 -9.83
C LEU A 33 -12.48 5.91 -9.01
N GLY A 34 -11.98 5.75 -7.79
CA GLY A 34 -12.40 4.70 -6.86
C GLY A 34 -13.89 4.74 -6.58
N ASP A 35 -14.41 5.93 -6.27
CA ASP A 35 -15.84 6.17 -6.05
C ASP A 35 -16.69 5.79 -7.29
N LYS A 36 -16.25 6.24 -8.47
CA LYS A 36 -16.93 5.94 -9.75
C LYS A 36 -16.98 4.44 -10.05
N LEU A 37 -15.92 3.70 -9.69
CA LEU A 37 -15.80 2.27 -9.95
C LEU A 37 -16.32 1.40 -8.80
N GLY A 38 -16.79 1.98 -7.70
CA GLY A 38 -17.19 1.26 -6.49
C GLY A 38 -16.05 0.45 -5.87
N LYS A 39 -14.81 0.99 -5.91
CA LYS A 39 -13.62 0.32 -5.40
C LYS A 39 -13.15 0.97 -4.10
N LEU A 40 -12.67 0.13 -3.16
CA LEU A 40 -12.09 0.65 -1.93
C LEU A 40 -10.78 1.41 -2.22
N VAL A 41 -10.68 2.61 -1.68
CA VAL A 41 -9.45 3.40 -1.67
C VAL A 41 -8.83 3.30 -0.30
N VAL A 42 -7.52 3.05 -0.22
CA VAL A 42 -6.78 2.96 1.04
C VAL A 42 -5.54 3.86 1.02
N ALA A 43 -5.23 4.41 2.17
CA ALA A 43 -4.00 5.14 2.41
C ALA A 43 -2.86 4.17 2.68
N THR A 44 -1.70 4.40 2.06
CA THR A 44 -0.48 3.62 2.30
C THR A 44 0.69 4.54 2.60
N GLY A 45 1.58 4.10 3.49
CA GLY A 45 2.77 4.87 3.90
C GLY A 45 4.02 4.56 3.09
N ASP A 46 3.96 3.60 2.15
CA ASP A 46 5.13 3.12 1.39
C ASP A 46 6.36 2.85 2.27
N VAL A 47 6.16 2.14 3.37
CA VAL A 47 7.15 1.96 4.44
C VAL A 47 8.39 1.22 3.93
N HIS A 48 9.56 1.85 4.12
CA HIS A 48 10.87 1.30 3.77
C HIS A 48 11.79 1.12 4.97
N PHE A 49 11.50 1.78 6.08
CA PHE A 49 12.28 1.68 7.32
C PHE A 49 11.39 1.89 8.55
N LEU A 50 11.90 1.52 9.73
CA LEU A 50 11.08 1.45 10.94
C LEU A 50 10.87 2.84 11.57
N SER A 51 11.92 3.61 11.76
CA SER A 51 11.88 4.91 12.40
C SER A 51 12.41 6.01 11.50
N GLU A 52 12.03 7.25 11.74
CA GLU A 52 12.50 8.41 10.97
C GLU A 52 14.03 8.50 10.91
N HIS A 53 14.72 8.14 12.00
CA HIS A 53 16.18 8.14 12.06
C HIS A 53 16.84 7.13 11.11
N ASP A 54 16.11 6.12 10.64
CA ASP A 54 16.66 5.08 9.77
C ASP A 54 16.79 5.54 8.32
N ALA A 55 16.21 6.69 7.96
CA ALA A 55 16.35 7.31 6.65
C ALA A 55 17.81 7.41 6.20
N LYS A 56 18.72 7.73 7.12
CA LYS A 56 20.16 7.81 6.86
C LYS A 56 20.78 6.49 6.39
N PHE A 57 20.30 5.36 6.91
CA PHE A 57 20.81 4.04 6.49
C PHE A 57 20.36 3.70 5.08
N ARG A 58 19.08 4.05 4.76
CA ARG A 58 18.57 3.92 3.39
C ARG A 58 19.35 4.82 2.42
N ALA A 59 19.65 6.06 2.81
CA ALA A 59 20.44 6.99 2.01
C ALA A 59 21.83 6.41 1.68
N ILE A 60 22.53 5.83 2.65
CA ILE A 60 23.84 5.17 2.45
C ILE A 60 23.72 4.01 1.45
N ILE A 61 22.70 3.17 1.58
CA ILE A 61 22.47 2.03 0.68
C ILE A 61 22.16 2.52 -0.74
N MET A 62 21.34 3.54 -0.89
CA MET A 62 21.00 4.12 -2.19
C MET A 62 22.22 4.77 -2.85
N ALA A 63 23.00 5.56 -2.10
CA ALA A 63 24.23 6.16 -2.58
C ALA A 63 25.23 5.09 -3.06
N SER A 64 25.37 3.99 -2.32
CA SER A 64 26.25 2.88 -2.71
C SER A 64 25.85 2.20 -4.01
N LYS A 65 24.58 2.32 -4.41
CA LYS A 65 24.03 1.82 -5.66
C LYS A 65 24.01 2.86 -6.79
N GLY A 66 24.54 4.08 -6.52
CA GLY A 66 24.67 5.13 -7.54
C GLY A 66 23.38 5.93 -7.79
N PHE A 67 22.45 5.99 -6.83
CA PHE A 67 21.28 6.87 -6.93
C PHE A 67 21.68 8.31 -6.59
N ASP A 68 21.43 9.23 -7.51
CA ASP A 68 21.81 10.65 -7.37
C ASP A 68 20.98 11.40 -6.31
N ASP A 69 19.79 10.91 -6.00
CA ASP A 69 18.83 11.48 -5.04
C ASP A 69 18.88 10.80 -3.65
N ALA A 70 19.94 10.03 -3.38
CA ALA A 70 20.08 9.25 -2.15
C ALA A 70 19.94 10.08 -0.87
N ASP A 71 20.39 11.35 -0.88
CA ASP A 71 20.30 12.24 0.27
C ASP A 71 18.90 12.85 0.48
N ASN A 72 18.04 12.80 -0.53
CA ASN A 72 16.69 13.32 -0.46
C ASN A 72 15.69 12.21 -0.12
N GLN A 73 15.70 11.74 1.14
CA GLN A 73 14.81 10.67 1.57
C GLN A 73 13.43 11.20 1.96
N PRO A 74 12.35 10.76 1.31
CA PRO A 74 11.00 11.05 1.78
C PRO A 74 10.73 10.32 3.11
N PRO A 75 9.68 10.74 3.88
CA PRO A 75 9.37 10.17 5.20
C PRO A 75 8.70 8.79 5.09
N LEU A 76 9.46 7.79 4.64
CA LEU A 76 9.03 6.41 4.39
C LEU A 76 9.14 5.52 5.63
N TYR A 77 9.08 6.07 6.82
CA TYR A 77 9.11 5.31 8.07
C TYR A 77 7.72 4.74 8.41
N PHE A 78 7.72 3.77 9.34
CA PHE A 78 6.50 3.14 9.83
C PHE A 78 5.72 4.12 10.73
N LYS A 79 4.72 4.79 10.15
CA LYS A 79 3.91 5.79 10.82
C LYS A 79 2.83 5.16 11.70
N THR A 80 2.57 5.80 12.82
CA THR A 80 1.40 5.50 13.65
C THR A 80 0.10 5.88 12.95
N THR A 81 -1.03 5.34 13.40
CA THR A 81 -2.35 5.70 12.88
C THR A 81 -2.61 7.21 12.96
N ARG A 82 -2.12 7.88 14.01
CA ARG A 82 -2.27 9.33 14.18
C ARG A 82 -1.49 10.09 13.11
N GLU A 83 -0.23 9.74 12.90
CA GLU A 83 0.61 10.37 11.87
C GLU A 83 0.03 10.15 10.48
N MET A 84 -0.50 8.95 10.21
CA MET A 84 -1.19 8.69 8.94
C MET A 84 -2.45 9.56 8.78
N LEU A 85 -3.24 9.77 9.83
CA LEU A 85 -4.41 10.66 9.77
C LEU A 85 -4.00 12.12 9.56
N ASP A 86 -2.89 12.54 10.17
CA ASP A 86 -2.34 13.89 9.99
C ASP A 86 -1.86 14.11 8.53
N ASP A 87 -1.18 13.13 7.93
CA ASP A 87 -0.77 13.16 6.52
C ASP A 87 -1.96 13.27 5.54
N PHE A 88 -3.09 12.67 5.90
CA PHE A 88 -4.31 12.70 5.09
C PHE A 88 -5.34 13.73 5.53
N ALA A 89 -4.97 14.71 6.39
CA ALA A 89 -5.86 15.76 6.87
C ALA A 89 -6.51 16.58 5.72
N TRP A 90 -5.85 16.66 4.58
CA TRP A 90 -6.40 17.29 3.36
C TRP A 90 -7.67 16.59 2.81
N ALA A 91 -7.88 15.31 3.14
CA ALA A 91 -9.08 14.55 2.78
C ALA A 91 -10.28 14.83 3.71
N VAL A 92 -10.10 15.69 4.73
CA VAL A 92 -11.13 16.16 5.67
C VAL A 92 -11.90 14.97 6.27
N ASP A 93 -13.20 14.88 6.01
CA ASP A 93 -14.09 13.87 6.60
C ASP A 93 -13.77 12.42 6.12
N ARG A 94 -13.03 12.26 5.04
CA ARG A 94 -12.71 10.94 4.45
C ARG A 94 -11.35 10.36 4.88
N ALA A 95 -10.53 11.13 5.61
CA ALA A 95 -9.22 10.64 6.07
C ALA A 95 -9.34 9.32 6.86
N ARG A 96 -10.31 9.25 7.78
CA ARG A 96 -10.59 8.04 8.58
C ARG A 96 -10.99 6.86 7.70
N GLU A 97 -11.80 7.10 6.66
CA GLU A 97 -12.23 6.06 5.70
C GLU A 97 -11.02 5.39 5.06
N PHE A 98 -10.05 6.20 4.58
CA PHE A 98 -8.89 5.67 3.84
C PHE A 98 -7.84 5.06 4.75
N VAL A 99 -7.63 5.63 5.95
CA VAL A 99 -6.57 5.21 6.87
C VAL A 99 -6.99 4.05 7.78
N ILE A 100 -8.26 3.97 8.15
CA ILE A 100 -8.74 3.02 9.16
C ILE A 100 -9.81 2.09 8.60
N ASP A 101 -10.92 2.64 8.11
CA ASP A 101 -12.13 1.85 7.88
C ASP A 101 -11.98 0.92 6.67
N ASN A 102 -11.43 1.40 5.56
CA ASN A 102 -11.22 0.58 4.37
C ASN A 102 -10.10 -0.46 4.55
N PRO A 103 -8.92 -0.16 5.15
CA PRO A 103 -7.95 -1.18 5.52
C PRO A 103 -8.54 -2.28 6.41
N LYS A 104 -9.39 -1.91 7.39
CA LYS A 104 -10.07 -2.88 8.23
C LYS A 104 -11.02 -3.76 7.43
N LYS A 105 -11.84 -3.20 6.53
CA LYS A 105 -12.72 -3.99 5.65
C LYS A 105 -11.96 -5.02 4.82
N ILE A 106 -10.78 -4.64 4.33
CA ILE A 106 -9.92 -5.55 3.57
C ILE A 106 -9.41 -6.66 4.48
N ALA A 107 -8.87 -6.33 5.66
CA ALA A 107 -8.40 -7.32 6.62
C ALA A 107 -9.50 -8.29 7.03
N ASP A 108 -10.70 -7.79 7.32
CA ASP A 108 -11.86 -8.60 7.71
C ASP A 108 -12.37 -9.51 6.57
N SER A 109 -12.00 -9.22 5.32
CA SER A 109 -12.38 -10.03 4.14
C SER A 109 -11.39 -11.17 3.84
N ILE A 110 -10.24 -11.18 4.50
CA ILE A 110 -9.22 -12.21 4.31
C ILE A 110 -9.63 -13.44 5.13
N MET A 111 -9.63 -14.61 4.46
CA MET A 111 -9.91 -15.86 5.14
C MET A 111 -8.75 -16.25 6.07
N ASP A 112 -9.06 -16.61 7.30
CA ASP A 112 -8.08 -17.14 8.25
C ASP A 112 -7.63 -18.55 7.88
N ASN A 113 -6.39 -18.91 8.28
CA ASN A 113 -5.86 -20.25 8.19
C ASN A 113 -5.78 -20.87 6.78
N ILE A 114 -5.54 -20.05 5.75
CA ILE A 114 -5.24 -20.57 4.42
C ILE A 114 -3.81 -21.13 4.42
N PRO A 115 -3.62 -22.45 4.27
CA PRO A 115 -2.29 -23.01 4.17
C PRO A 115 -1.62 -22.53 2.87
N PRO A 116 -0.36 -22.02 2.92
CA PRO A 116 0.36 -21.58 1.73
C PRO A 116 0.51 -22.69 0.66
N ILE A 117 0.57 -23.93 1.12
CA ILE A 117 0.60 -25.13 0.30
C ILE A 117 -0.59 -25.98 0.73
N PRO A 118 -1.57 -26.24 -0.17
CA PRO A 118 -2.68 -27.13 0.15
C PRO A 118 -2.16 -28.52 0.52
N PRO A 119 -2.80 -29.22 1.47
CA PRO A 119 -2.43 -30.58 1.79
C PRO A 119 -2.71 -31.50 0.60
N GLY A 120 -1.76 -32.36 0.26
CA GLY A 120 -1.89 -33.34 -0.82
C GLY A 120 -0.69 -33.35 -1.77
N THR A 121 -0.71 -34.31 -2.69
CA THR A 121 0.30 -34.43 -3.74
C THR A 121 -0.33 -33.95 -5.07
N PHE A 122 0.28 -32.98 -5.70
CA PHE A 122 -0.19 -32.44 -6.97
C PHE A 122 0.73 -32.94 -8.09
N GLN A 123 0.27 -33.91 -8.86
CA GLN A 123 0.99 -34.37 -10.03
C GLN A 123 0.63 -33.48 -11.23
N PRO A 124 1.62 -33.07 -12.05
CA PRO A 124 1.34 -32.37 -13.28
C PRO A 124 0.57 -33.28 -14.24
N HIS A 125 -0.52 -32.80 -14.81
CA HIS A 125 -1.25 -33.49 -15.85
C HIS A 125 -0.58 -33.22 -17.21
N ILE A 126 0.17 -34.21 -17.72
CA ILE A 126 0.82 -34.09 -19.03
C ILE A 126 -0.09 -34.74 -20.07
N HIS A 127 -0.59 -33.96 -21.03
CA HIS A 127 -1.43 -34.48 -22.12
C HIS A 127 -0.66 -35.53 -22.92
N GLY A 128 -1.22 -36.75 -23.01
CA GLY A 128 -0.63 -37.86 -23.78
C GLY A 128 0.41 -38.70 -23.04
N ALA A 129 0.64 -38.46 -21.77
CA ALA A 129 1.40 -39.35 -20.88
C ALA A 129 0.40 -40.23 -20.10
N ASN A 130 0.10 -41.42 -20.60
CA ASN A 130 -0.58 -42.53 -19.90
C ASN A 130 0.42 -43.56 -19.49
#